data_168fed9297f73eff5762992d989d2a3a
#
_entry.id   168fed9297f73eff5762992d989d2a3a
#
_cell.length_a   1.000
_cell.length_b   1.000
_cell.length_c   1.000
_cell.angle_alpha   90.00
_cell.angle_beta   90.00
_cell.angle_gamma   90.00
#
_symmetry.space_group_name_H-M   'P 1'
#
loop_
_entity.id
_entity.type
_entity.pdbx_description
1 polymer ?
#
loop_
_entity_poly.entity_id
_entity_poly.type
_entity_poly.pdbx_seq_one_letter_code
_entity_poly.pdbx_strand_id
1 'polypeptide(L)' 'GIRPDFVDFSTKTIYELKPFNPKAMQQGWKQLYKYQSLFQQKYGGTWNIILDTY' A
#
# COMPACT_ATOMS: atom_id res chain seq x y z
N GLY A 1 -11.32 -7.83 7.35
CA GLY A 1 -10.91 -6.49 7.05
C GLY A 1 -10.12 -6.38 5.77
N ILE A 2 -9.89 -5.17 5.35
CA ILE A 2 -9.13 -4.89 4.14
C ILE A 2 -7.64 -4.95 4.47
N ARG A 3 -6.87 -5.58 3.59
CA ARG A 3 -5.43 -5.68 3.78
C ARG A 3 -4.72 -5.50 2.45
N PRO A 4 -3.42 -5.12 2.47
CA PRO A 4 -2.64 -4.96 1.25
C PRO A 4 -2.51 -6.27 0.48
N ASP A 5 -2.27 -6.17 -0.83
CA ASP A 5 -2.04 -7.35 -1.65
C ASP A 5 -0.74 -8.04 -1.30
N PHE A 6 0.30 -7.27 -0.96
CA PHE A 6 1.58 -7.82 -0.58
C PHE A 6 2.33 -6.87 0.34
N VAL A 7 3.03 -7.41 1.33
CA VAL A 7 3.85 -6.64 2.26
C VAL A 7 5.21 -7.30 2.41
N ASP A 8 6.26 -6.52 2.23
CA ASP A 8 7.63 -6.98 2.49
C ASP A 8 8.13 -6.31 3.77
N PHE A 9 8.19 -7.08 4.85
CA PHE A 9 8.60 -6.55 6.14
C PHE A 9 10.09 -6.26 6.20
N SER A 10 10.91 -6.97 5.42
CA SER A 10 12.35 -6.73 5.44
C SER A 10 12.73 -5.38 4.85
N THR A 11 11.98 -4.91 3.87
CA THR A 11 12.20 -3.60 3.25
C THR A 11 11.21 -2.54 3.71
N LYS A 12 10.25 -2.94 4.56
CA LYS A 12 9.15 -2.07 5.01
C LYS A 12 8.42 -1.46 3.82
N THR A 13 7.96 -2.31 2.90
CA THR A 13 7.29 -1.87 1.69
C THR A 13 5.93 -2.54 1.57
N ILE A 14 4.92 -1.74 1.23
CA ILE A 14 3.55 -2.18 1.04
C ILE A 14 3.19 -2.04 -0.44
N TYR A 15 2.62 -3.09 -1.01
CA TYR A 15 2.27 -3.14 -2.43
C TYR A 15 0.77 -3.28 -2.60
N GLU A 16 0.23 -2.57 -3.60
CA GLU A 16 -1.16 -2.71 -4.00
C GLU A 16 -1.21 -2.88 -5.51
N LEU A 17 -2.03 -3.82 -5.99
CA LEU A 17 -2.16 -4.13 -7.41
C LEU A 17 -3.53 -3.63 -7.90
N LYS A 18 -3.52 -2.79 -8.93
CA LYS A 18 -4.74 -2.20 -9.48
C LYS A 18 -4.71 -2.19 -11.00
N PRO A 19 -5.89 -2.26 -11.66
CA PRO A 19 -5.94 -2.04 -13.11
C PRO A 19 -5.40 -0.66 -13.49
N PHE A 20 -4.80 -0.58 -14.66
CA PHE A 20 -4.23 0.68 -15.15
C PHE A 20 -5.34 1.58 -15.69
N ASN A 21 -6.06 2.22 -14.78
CA ASN A 21 -7.02 3.26 -15.13
C ASN A 21 -7.10 4.27 -13.98
N PRO A 22 -7.49 5.52 -14.28
CA PRO A 22 -7.40 6.59 -13.26
C PRO A 22 -8.18 6.30 -11.99
N LYS A 23 -9.38 5.75 -12.12
CA LYS A 23 -10.24 5.50 -10.96
C LYS A 23 -9.66 4.42 -10.05
N ALA A 24 -9.23 3.30 -10.63
CA ALA A 24 -8.64 2.21 -9.87
C ALA A 24 -7.33 2.63 -9.22
N MET A 25 -6.50 3.38 -9.94
CA MET A 25 -5.23 3.86 -9.42
C MET A 25 -5.43 4.84 -8.26
N GLN A 26 -6.42 5.71 -8.37
CA GLN A 26 -6.76 6.64 -7.29
C GLN A 26 -7.18 5.88 -6.03
N GLN A 27 -8.00 4.85 -6.19
CA GLN A 27 -8.39 3.98 -5.07
C GLN A 27 -7.19 3.28 -4.45
N GLY A 28 -6.28 2.78 -5.30
CA GLY A 28 -5.07 2.12 -4.84
C GLY A 28 -4.20 3.02 -3.98
N TRP A 29 -4.00 4.26 -4.42
CA TRP A 29 -3.22 5.23 -3.64
C TRP A 29 -3.88 5.55 -2.30
N LYS A 30 -5.20 5.71 -2.28
CA LYS A 30 -5.93 5.94 -1.02
C LYS A 30 -5.71 4.79 -0.05
N GLN A 31 -5.80 3.56 -0.53
CA GLN A 31 -5.59 2.38 0.29
C GLN A 31 -4.15 2.31 0.79
N LEU A 32 -3.18 2.60 -0.08
CA LEU A 32 -1.77 2.57 0.29
C LEU A 32 -1.44 3.59 1.38
N TYR A 33 -1.94 4.81 1.28
CA TYR A 33 -1.72 5.82 2.31
C TYR A 33 -2.33 5.39 3.64
N LYS A 34 -3.50 4.77 3.61
CA LYS A 34 -4.13 4.25 4.82
C LYS A 34 -3.29 3.15 5.46
N TYR A 35 -2.81 2.20 4.65
CA TYR A 35 -1.97 1.12 5.15
C TYR A 35 -0.65 1.66 5.69
N GLN A 36 -0.04 2.60 5.00
CA GLN A 36 1.20 3.22 5.44
C GLN A 36 1.05 3.79 6.85
N SER A 37 -0.01 4.55 7.08
CA SER A 37 -0.28 5.13 8.39
C SER A 37 -0.45 4.06 9.46
N LEU A 38 -1.25 3.03 9.18
CA LEU A 38 -1.50 1.95 10.12
C LEU A 38 -0.23 1.16 10.44
N PHE A 39 0.56 0.85 9.41
CA PHE A 39 1.80 0.08 9.59
C PHE A 39 2.84 0.88 10.37
N GLN A 40 2.94 2.17 10.11
CA GLN A 40 3.86 3.04 10.86
C GLN A 40 3.47 3.13 12.34
N GLN A 41 2.17 3.16 12.63
CA GLN A 41 1.70 3.15 14.02
C GLN A 41 1.97 1.81 14.70
N LYS A 42 1.74 0.72 14.00
CA LYS A 42 1.83 -0.62 14.57
C LYS A 42 3.26 -1.11 14.70
N TYR A 43 4.08 -0.90 13.68
CA TYR A 43 5.43 -1.47 13.61
C TYR A 43 6.54 -0.44 13.74
N GLY A 44 6.20 0.85 13.65
CA GLY A 44 7.19 1.93 13.72
C GLY A 44 7.96 2.10 12.42
N GLY A 45 8.76 3.15 12.38
CA GLY A 45 9.60 3.46 11.23
C GLY A 45 8.84 4.07 10.06
N THR A 46 9.53 4.19 8.95
CA THR A 46 8.98 4.72 7.70
C THR A 46 8.68 3.55 6.76
N TRP A 47 7.47 3.53 6.21
CA TRP A 47 7.03 2.47 5.30
C TRP A 47 6.90 3.02 3.89
N ASN A 48 7.47 2.30 2.92
CA ASN A 48 7.36 2.63 1.50
C ASN A 48 6.07 2.05 0.94
N ILE A 49 5.50 2.75 -0.04
CA ILE A 49 4.28 2.28 -0.71
C ILE A 49 4.51 2.24 -2.21
N ILE A 50 4.04 1.17 -2.84
CA ILE A 50 4.20 0.96 -4.28
C ILE A 50 2.86 0.54 -4.86
N LEU A 51 2.42 1.25 -5.87
CA LEU A 51 1.24 0.88 -6.65
C LEU A 51 1.70 0.18 -7.92
N ASP A 52 1.39 -1.10 -8.05
CA ASP A 52 1.62 -1.87 -9.26
C ASP A 52 0.35 -1.90 -10.09
N THR A 53 0.48 -1.81 -11.40
CA THR A 53 -0.67 -1.78 -12.31
C THR A 53 -0.60 -2.88 -13.36
N TYR A 54 -1.77 -3.24 -13.86
CA TYR A 54 -1.90 -4.25 -14.93
C TYR A 54 -2.98 -3.89 -15.94
#